data_efa00a24005fa23d2eef673df01f2449
#
_entry.id   efa00a24005fa23d2eef673df01f2449
#
_cell.length_a   1.000
_cell.length_b   1.000
_cell.length_c   1.000
_cell.angle_alpha   90.00
_cell.angle_beta   90.00
_cell.angle_gamma   90.00
#
_symmetry.space_group_name_H-M   'P 1'
#
loop_
_entity.id
_entity.type
_entity.pdbx_description
1 polymer ?
#
loop_
_entity_poly.entity_id
_entity_poly.type
_entity_poly.pdbx_seq_one_letter_code
_entity_poly.pdbx_strand_id
1 'polypeptide(L)'
;MRTLSVSGSANKVSSTLDSFASRHVLRGKTWLAGILILFLFPNAFAQTDFSAFWKKFRSAVIAGDKAAVAEMTKFPVSMPYLVKAVKNKEDFLRRYNEIFKGEANAAQCFGSAKPRKESARRWDIYCPFTETPDDWENAPIRFIFELTKSGWKFTGLDNVNE
;
A
#
# COMPACT_ATOMS: atom_id res chain seq x y z
N MET A 1 -33.60 36.27 -23.75
CA MET A 1 -33.62 37.69 -23.39
C MET A 1 -32.94 37.87 -22.03
N ARG A 2 -31.96 38.68 -22.05
CA ARG A 2 -31.19 39.50 -21.13
C ARG A 2 -29.76 39.03 -20.93
N THR A 3 -28.94 39.63 -21.77
CA THR A 3 -27.50 39.90 -21.61
C THR A 3 -27.28 40.93 -20.49
N LEU A 4 -26.25 40.75 -19.67
CA LEU A 4 -25.57 41.86 -19.00
C LEU A 4 -24.06 41.59 -18.99
N SER A 5 -23.38 42.45 -19.72
CA SER A 5 -21.96 42.73 -19.78
C SER A 5 -21.61 43.82 -18.76
N VAL A 6 -20.49 43.67 -18.05
CA VAL A 6 -19.76 44.78 -17.40
C VAL A 6 -18.27 44.37 -17.41
N SER A 7 -17.51 44.90 -18.18
CA SER A 7 -16.54 45.96 -18.40
C SER A 7 -15.84 46.55 -17.18
N GLY A 8 -14.47 46.52 -17.26
CA GLY A 8 -13.60 47.57 -16.80
C GLY A 8 -12.89 47.33 -15.46
N SER A 9 -11.58 47.27 -15.35
CA SER A 9 -10.74 48.46 -15.38
C SER A 9 -9.26 48.06 -15.20
N ALA A 10 -8.45 48.56 -16.10
CA ALA A 10 -7.00 48.57 -15.99
C ALA A 10 -6.55 49.64 -14.99
N ASN A 11 -5.60 49.34 -14.13
CA ASN A 11 -4.79 50.38 -13.48
C ASN A 11 -3.33 50.07 -13.68
N LYS A 12 -2.75 50.91 -14.53
CA LYS A 12 -1.36 51.08 -14.81
C LYS A 12 -0.87 52.20 -13.87
N VAL A 13 0.11 51.94 -13.03
CA VAL A 13 0.92 53.00 -12.40
C VAL A 13 2.40 52.69 -12.63
N SER A 14 2.99 53.73 -13.18
CA SER A 14 4.36 53.82 -13.67
C SER A 14 5.28 54.48 -12.61
N SER A 15 6.59 54.18 -12.81
CA SER A 15 7.78 54.97 -12.41
C SER A 15 8.07 55.02 -10.89
N THR A 16 9.31 54.81 -10.48
CA THR A 16 10.48 55.66 -10.71
C THR A 16 11.79 54.93 -10.38
N LEU A 17 12.78 55.19 -11.17
CA LEU A 17 14.21 54.96 -10.95
C LEU A 17 14.70 55.71 -9.70
N ASP A 18 15.53 55.04 -8.87
CA ASP A 18 16.65 55.79 -8.28
C ASP A 18 17.84 54.84 -8.03
N SER A 19 18.90 55.25 -8.62
CA SER A 19 20.26 54.76 -8.61
C SER A 19 20.95 55.13 -7.30
N PHE A 20 21.49 54.13 -6.58
CA PHE A 20 22.61 54.37 -5.67
C PHE A 20 23.63 53.25 -5.77
N ALA A 21 24.72 53.60 -6.43
CA ALA A 21 25.95 52.84 -6.37
C ALA A 21 26.60 52.98 -4.98
N SER A 22 26.89 51.88 -4.34
CA SER A 22 27.91 51.86 -3.29
C SER A 22 28.71 50.57 -3.38
N ARG A 23 29.94 50.77 -3.82
CA ARG A 23 31.01 49.74 -3.88
C ARG A 23 31.49 49.51 -2.44
N HIS A 24 31.23 48.37 -1.86
CA HIS A 24 32.05 47.85 -0.78
C HIS A 24 32.67 46.53 -1.19
N VAL A 25 33.97 46.67 -1.56
CA VAL A 25 34.88 45.55 -1.67
C VAL A 25 35.15 45.03 -0.25
N LEU A 26 34.60 43.89 0.10
CA LEU A 26 35.02 43.11 1.28
C LEU A 26 35.56 41.77 0.80
N ARG A 27 36.90 41.70 0.79
CA ARG A 27 37.63 40.42 0.82
C ARG A 27 37.23 39.64 2.06
N GLY A 28 36.45 38.61 1.91
CA GLY A 28 36.05 37.69 2.99
C GLY A 28 36.19 36.24 2.52
N LYS A 29 37.11 35.55 3.17
CA LYS A 29 37.45 34.13 3.03
C LYS A 29 36.21 33.24 2.79
N THR A 30 36.20 32.55 1.67
CA THR A 30 35.27 31.48 1.37
C THR A 30 35.47 30.33 2.35
N TRP A 31 34.62 30.28 3.37
CA TRP A 31 34.42 29.07 4.15
C TRP A 31 33.48 28.20 3.33
N LEU A 32 34.03 27.22 2.64
CA LEU A 32 33.28 26.08 2.09
C LEU A 32 32.78 25.25 3.28
N ALA A 33 31.67 25.66 3.85
CA ALA A 33 30.91 24.80 4.74
C ALA A 33 30.27 23.72 3.87
N GLY A 34 30.96 22.58 3.75
CA GLY A 34 30.42 21.37 3.17
C GLY A 34 29.23 20.93 4.00
N ILE A 35 28.01 21.17 3.49
CA ILE A 35 26.80 20.57 4.04
C ILE A 35 26.85 19.09 3.68
N LEU A 36 27.37 18.29 4.63
CA LEU A 36 27.26 16.85 4.61
C LEU A 36 25.79 16.50 4.87
N ILE A 37 25.00 16.41 3.80
CA ILE A 37 23.63 15.88 3.86
C ILE A 37 23.78 14.39 4.14
N LEU A 38 23.77 14.03 5.42
CA LEU A 38 23.52 12.68 5.87
C LEU A 38 22.12 12.30 5.39
N PHE A 39 22.04 11.60 4.26
CA PHE A 39 20.86 10.86 3.87
C PHE A 39 20.63 9.80 4.95
N LEU A 40 19.83 10.16 5.94
CA LEU A 40 19.21 9.20 6.84
C LEU A 40 18.25 8.38 5.98
N PHE A 41 18.77 7.32 5.36
CA PHE A 41 17.91 6.26 4.82
C PHE A 41 17.11 5.75 6.02
N PRO A 42 15.78 5.88 6.04
CA PRO A 42 15.01 5.19 7.04
C PRO A 42 15.33 3.71 6.85
N ASN A 43 16.06 3.13 7.81
CA ASN A 43 16.14 1.69 7.89
C ASN A 43 14.70 1.21 7.93
N ALA A 44 14.25 0.60 6.84
CA ALA A 44 12.98 -0.12 6.81
C ALA A 44 13.17 -1.28 7.79
N PHE A 45 12.87 -1.02 9.08
CA PHE A 45 12.73 -2.08 10.06
C PHE A 45 11.70 -3.02 9.46
N ALA A 46 12.16 -4.21 9.09
CA ALA A 46 11.28 -5.25 8.60
C ALA A 46 10.15 -5.36 9.63
N GLN A 47 8.93 -5.04 9.20
CA GLN A 47 7.77 -4.96 10.09
C GLN A 47 7.54 -6.35 10.70
N THR A 48 8.03 -6.54 11.92
CA THR A 48 7.94 -7.81 12.66
C THR A 48 6.60 -7.96 13.36
N ASP A 49 5.87 -6.86 13.56
CA ASP A 49 4.53 -6.88 14.12
C ASP A 49 3.48 -7.26 13.05
N PHE A 50 2.91 -8.45 13.22
CA PHE A 50 1.83 -8.94 12.36
C PHE A 50 0.57 -8.07 12.44
N SER A 51 0.23 -7.54 13.61
CA SER A 51 -0.98 -6.73 13.78
C SER A 51 -0.95 -5.46 12.91
N ALA A 52 0.19 -4.76 12.90
CA ALA A 52 0.36 -3.58 12.06
C ALA A 52 0.38 -3.92 10.56
N PHE A 53 1.00 -5.04 10.18
CA PHE A 53 0.94 -5.56 8.81
C PHE A 53 -0.48 -5.91 8.42
N TRP A 54 -1.20 -6.69 9.24
CA TRP A 54 -2.57 -7.11 8.99
C TRP A 54 -3.51 -5.93 8.78
N LYS A 55 -3.41 -4.91 9.62
CA LYS A 55 -4.22 -3.69 9.47
C LYS A 55 -4.06 -3.06 8.09
N LYS A 56 -2.82 -2.95 7.58
CA LYS A 56 -2.54 -2.39 6.25
C LYS A 56 -3.05 -3.29 5.14
N PHE A 57 -2.75 -4.59 5.21
CA PHE A 57 -3.15 -5.57 4.21
C PHE A 57 -4.67 -5.65 4.07
N ARG A 58 -5.36 -5.82 5.20
CA ARG A 58 -6.81 -5.83 5.28
C ARG A 58 -7.44 -4.57 4.67
N SER A 59 -6.94 -3.39 5.04
CA SER A 59 -7.46 -2.12 4.50
C SER A 59 -7.27 -2.03 2.99
N ALA A 60 -6.13 -2.48 2.46
CA ALA A 60 -5.87 -2.49 1.02
C ALA A 60 -6.80 -3.46 0.27
N VAL A 61 -7.06 -4.66 0.84
CA VAL A 61 -8.00 -5.63 0.24
C VAL A 61 -9.43 -5.08 0.24
N ILE A 62 -9.89 -4.51 1.35
CA ILE A 62 -11.24 -3.92 1.46
C ILE A 62 -11.41 -2.74 0.48
N ALA A 63 -10.38 -1.92 0.33
CA ALA A 63 -10.37 -0.80 -0.62
C ALA A 63 -10.22 -1.25 -2.09
N GLY A 64 -9.87 -2.52 -2.34
CA GLY A 64 -9.59 -3.02 -3.70
C GLY A 64 -8.29 -2.47 -4.29
N ASP A 65 -7.35 -2.00 -3.44
CA ASP A 65 -6.03 -1.51 -3.87
C ASP A 65 -5.11 -2.69 -4.20
N LYS A 66 -5.26 -3.19 -5.43
CA LYS A 66 -4.52 -4.33 -5.96
C LYS A 66 -3.01 -4.11 -5.93
N ALA A 67 -2.55 -2.88 -6.16
CA ALA A 67 -1.14 -2.55 -6.19
C ALA A 67 -0.52 -2.64 -4.79
N ALA A 68 -1.17 -2.04 -3.78
CA ALA A 68 -0.73 -2.13 -2.40
C ALA A 68 -0.75 -3.57 -1.87
N VAL A 69 -1.77 -4.38 -2.22
CA VAL A 69 -1.83 -5.80 -1.85
C VAL A 69 -0.68 -6.57 -2.49
N ALA A 70 -0.36 -6.31 -3.76
CA ALA A 70 0.75 -6.97 -4.46
C ALA A 70 2.12 -6.68 -3.82
N GLU A 71 2.36 -5.44 -3.33
CA GLU A 71 3.59 -5.08 -2.60
C GLU A 71 3.73 -5.83 -1.26
N MET A 72 2.61 -6.21 -0.66
CA MET A 72 2.56 -6.98 0.58
C MET A 72 2.50 -8.50 0.34
N THR A 73 2.67 -8.96 -0.89
CA THR A 73 2.63 -10.35 -1.32
C THR A 73 4.03 -10.87 -1.63
N LYS A 74 4.30 -12.13 -1.28
CA LYS A 74 5.52 -12.86 -1.70
C LYS A 74 5.16 -13.78 -2.86
N PHE A 75 5.93 -13.72 -3.92
CA PHE A 75 5.76 -14.60 -5.09
C PHE A 75 6.78 -15.76 -5.09
N PRO A 76 6.39 -16.92 -5.62
CA PRO A 76 5.06 -17.29 -6.06
C PRO A 76 4.07 -17.42 -4.89
N VAL A 77 2.78 -17.08 -5.12
CA VAL A 77 1.71 -17.39 -4.17
C VAL A 77 1.30 -18.83 -4.35
N SER A 78 1.28 -19.61 -3.27
CA SER A 78 0.84 -20.99 -3.28
C SER A 78 -0.69 -21.07 -3.30
N MET A 79 -1.23 -21.87 -4.23
CA MET A 79 -2.68 -22.11 -4.36
C MET A 79 -2.89 -23.58 -4.75
N PRO A 80 -2.71 -24.54 -3.82
CA PRO A 80 -2.63 -25.97 -4.15
C PRO A 80 -3.92 -26.54 -4.77
N TYR A 81 -5.09 -26.03 -4.39
CA TYR A 81 -6.38 -26.46 -4.93
C TYR A 81 -6.77 -25.73 -6.23
N LEU A 82 -6.13 -24.60 -6.54
CA LEU A 82 -6.26 -23.91 -7.82
C LEU A 82 -5.10 -24.32 -8.73
N VAL A 83 -5.38 -24.70 -9.94
CA VAL A 83 -4.51 -25.39 -10.90
C VAL A 83 -3.11 -24.81 -11.07
N LYS A 84 -2.84 -23.57 -10.69
CA LYS A 84 -1.51 -22.95 -10.86
C LYS A 84 -1.24 -21.89 -9.80
N ALA A 85 -0.07 -21.96 -9.17
CA ALA A 85 0.48 -20.88 -8.36
C ALA A 85 0.55 -19.57 -9.14
N VAL A 86 0.34 -18.46 -8.45
CA VAL A 86 0.50 -17.10 -9.00
C VAL A 86 1.98 -16.75 -8.99
N LYS A 87 2.59 -16.65 -10.17
CA LYS A 87 4.05 -16.65 -10.31
C LYS A 87 4.71 -15.33 -9.93
N ASN A 88 4.09 -14.20 -10.24
CA ASN A 88 4.66 -12.87 -10.10
C ASN A 88 3.58 -11.79 -9.92
N LYS A 89 4.00 -10.55 -9.74
CA LYS A 89 3.13 -9.40 -9.53
C LYS A 89 2.14 -9.18 -10.68
N GLU A 90 2.58 -9.32 -11.92
CA GLU A 90 1.72 -9.11 -13.09
C GLU A 90 0.60 -10.17 -13.16
N ASP A 91 0.95 -11.43 -12.95
CA ASP A 91 0.00 -12.53 -12.86
C ASP A 91 -0.99 -12.33 -11.72
N PHE A 92 -0.50 -11.87 -10.56
CA PHE A 92 -1.31 -11.53 -9.39
C PHE A 92 -2.33 -10.43 -9.69
N LEU A 93 -1.92 -9.32 -10.31
CA LEU A 93 -2.82 -8.21 -10.63
C LEU A 93 -3.93 -8.65 -11.60
N ARG A 94 -3.61 -9.51 -12.56
CA ARG A 94 -4.56 -10.08 -13.52
C ARG A 94 -5.56 -11.01 -12.83
N ARG A 95 -5.08 -11.84 -11.88
CA ARG A 95 -5.87 -12.85 -11.18
C ARG A 95 -6.40 -12.38 -9.81
N TYR A 96 -6.29 -11.10 -9.50
CA TYR A 96 -6.67 -10.55 -8.19
C TYR A 96 -8.10 -10.93 -7.75
N ASN A 97 -9.06 -10.85 -8.68
CA ASN A 97 -10.44 -11.18 -8.36
C ASN A 97 -10.65 -12.68 -8.11
N GLU A 98 -9.91 -13.54 -8.78
CA GLU A 98 -9.92 -14.99 -8.51
C GLU A 98 -9.43 -15.29 -7.09
N ILE A 99 -8.39 -14.59 -6.64
CA ILE A 99 -7.80 -14.79 -5.31
C ILE A 99 -8.69 -14.23 -4.19
N PHE A 100 -9.25 -13.02 -4.36
CA PHE A 100 -9.90 -12.28 -3.28
C PHE A 100 -11.43 -12.15 -3.41
N LYS A 101 -12.02 -12.65 -4.50
CA LYS A 101 -13.47 -12.64 -4.75
C LYS A 101 -13.98 -13.93 -5.38
N GLY A 102 -13.13 -14.96 -5.44
CA GLY A 102 -13.51 -16.28 -5.97
C GLY A 102 -14.32 -17.06 -4.93
N GLU A 103 -13.73 -18.09 -4.37
CA GLU A 103 -14.42 -18.97 -3.39
C GLU A 103 -14.79 -18.26 -2.09
N ALA A 104 -13.99 -17.27 -1.65
CA ALA A 104 -14.34 -16.40 -0.53
C ALA A 104 -14.30 -14.93 -0.95
N ASN A 105 -15.28 -14.16 -0.46
CA ASN A 105 -15.24 -12.69 -0.57
C ASN A 105 -14.32 -12.13 0.52
N ALA A 106 -13.03 -12.03 0.23
CA ALA A 106 -12.04 -11.59 1.19
C ALA A 106 -12.31 -10.18 1.74
N ALA A 107 -12.86 -9.26 0.95
CA ALA A 107 -13.18 -7.91 1.42
C ALA A 107 -14.25 -7.92 2.52
N GLN A 108 -15.27 -8.75 2.38
CA GLN A 108 -16.31 -8.96 3.39
C GLN A 108 -15.74 -9.71 4.59
N CYS A 109 -15.09 -10.85 4.36
CA CYS A 109 -14.52 -11.70 5.40
C CYS A 109 -13.52 -10.91 6.28
N PHE A 110 -12.56 -10.21 5.67
CA PHE A 110 -11.54 -9.46 6.41
C PHE A 110 -12.12 -8.31 7.25
N GLY A 111 -13.37 -7.90 6.97
CA GLY A 111 -14.10 -6.95 7.80
C GLY A 111 -14.25 -7.43 9.26
N SER A 112 -14.49 -8.72 9.46
CA SER A 112 -14.81 -9.35 10.76
C SER A 112 -13.87 -10.48 11.16
N ALA A 113 -13.10 -11.06 10.23
CA ALA A 113 -12.19 -12.17 10.50
C ALA A 113 -11.14 -11.85 11.56
N LYS A 114 -10.88 -12.82 12.42
CA LYS A 114 -9.83 -12.76 13.44
C LYS A 114 -8.61 -13.56 12.97
N PRO A 115 -7.42 -12.95 12.90
CA PRO A 115 -6.21 -13.68 12.59
C PRO A 115 -5.94 -14.78 13.61
N ARG A 116 -5.58 -15.97 13.13
CA ARG A 116 -5.19 -17.11 13.94
C ARG A 116 -3.69 -17.32 13.83
N LYS A 117 -3.02 -17.34 14.97
CA LYS A 117 -1.58 -17.59 15.05
C LYS A 117 -1.33 -19.09 14.97
N GLU A 118 -0.66 -19.52 13.90
CA GLU A 118 -0.28 -20.93 13.71
C GLU A 118 1.13 -21.21 14.24
N SER A 119 2.03 -20.21 14.14
CA SER A 119 3.40 -20.31 14.68
C SER A 119 3.99 -18.92 14.93
N ALA A 120 5.23 -18.86 15.39
CA ALA A 120 5.97 -17.59 15.51
C ALA A 120 6.16 -16.87 14.16
N ARG A 121 6.05 -17.58 13.04
CA ARG A 121 6.32 -17.07 11.69
C ARG A 121 5.14 -17.22 10.74
N ARG A 122 3.96 -17.63 11.23
CA ARG A 122 2.77 -17.86 10.41
C ARG A 122 1.50 -17.45 11.12
N TRP A 123 0.65 -16.73 10.38
CA TRP A 123 -0.72 -16.42 10.73
C TRP A 123 -1.63 -16.78 9.57
N ASP A 124 -2.81 -17.29 9.89
CA ASP A 124 -3.82 -17.66 8.92
C ASP A 124 -5.12 -16.88 9.20
N ILE A 125 -5.85 -16.60 8.12
CA ILE A 125 -7.20 -16.03 8.17
C ILE A 125 -8.11 -17.01 7.48
N TYR A 126 -9.14 -17.45 8.18
CA TYR A 126 -10.14 -18.36 7.67
C TYR A 126 -11.37 -17.58 7.23
N CYS A 127 -11.88 -17.87 6.04
CA CYS A 127 -13.06 -17.25 5.46
C CYS A 127 -14.07 -18.30 5.05
N PRO A 128 -15.38 -18.05 5.27
CA PRO A 128 -16.43 -18.86 4.69
C PRO A 128 -16.48 -18.71 3.17
N PHE A 129 -17.17 -19.63 2.52
CA PHE A 129 -17.47 -19.51 1.09
C PHE A 129 -18.30 -18.25 0.78
N THR A 130 -18.16 -17.76 -0.44
CA THR A 130 -18.94 -16.60 -0.92
C THR A 130 -20.45 -16.88 -0.89
N GLU A 131 -20.86 -18.12 -1.13
CA GLU A 131 -22.26 -18.57 -1.13
C GLU A 131 -22.84 -18.65 0.27
N THR A 132 -22.01 -18.85 1.30
CA THR A 132 -22.43 -18.99 2.70
C THR A 132 -21.60 -18.07 3.62
N PRO A 133 -21.68 -16.73 3.44
CA PRO A 133 -20.76 -15.77 4.05
C PRO A 133 -20.85 -15.68 5.57
N ASP A 134 -21.93 -16.17 6.17
CA ASP A 134 -22.17 -16.16 7.61
C ASP A 134 -21.86 -17.51 8.28
N ASP A 135 -21.45 -18.53 7.51
CA ASP A 135 -21.05 -19.85 8.01
C ASP A 135 -19.59 -19.84 8.49
N TRP A 136 -19.36 -19.23 9.65
CA TRP A 136 -18.04 -19.16 10.27
C TRP A 136 -17.61 -20.48 10.95
N GLU A 137 -18.53 -21.42 11.15
CA GLU A 137 -18.21 -22.76 11.68
C GLU A 137 -17.54 -23.58 10.58
N ASN A 138 -17.92 -23.35 9.31
CA ASN A 138 -17.32 -23.98 8.14
C ASN A 138 -16.65 -22.91 7.24
N ALA A 139 -15.54 -22.36 7.72
CA ALA A 139 -14.76 -21.36 7.00
C ALA A 139 -13.49 -21.99 6.39
N PRO A 140 -13.57 -22.68 5.24
CA PRO A 140 -12.50 -23.52 4.73
C PRO A 140 -11.43 -22.74 3.96
N ILE A 141 -11.73 -21.54 3.49
CA ILE A 141 -10.79 -20.77 2.67
C ILE A 141 -9.78 -20.06 3.56
N ARG A 142 -8.54 -20.49 3.47
CA ARG A 142 -7.44 -20.07 4.33
C ARG A 142 -6.45 -19.20 3.60
N PHE A 143 -6.36 -17.91 4.00
CA PHE A 143 -5.34 -16.98 3.55
C PHE A 143 -4.12 -17.08 4.47
N ILE A 144 -2.95 -17.34 3.90
CA ILE A 144 -1.72 -17.67 4.62
C ILE A 144 -0.75 -16.49 4.59
N PHE A 145 -0.23 -16.13 5.77
CA PHE A 145 0.72 -15.04 5.94
C PHE A 145 1.97 -15.55 6.65
N GLU A 146 3.14 -15.28 6.10
CA GLU A 146 4.41 -15.72 6.65
C GLU A 146 5.38 -14.57 6.89
N LEU A 147 6.18 -14.69 7.96
CA LEU A 147 7.30 -13.79 8.23
C LEU A 147 8.49 -14.17 7.36
N THR A 148 8.80 -13.32 6.40
CA THR A 148 9.92 -13.43 5.47
C THR A 148 11.10 -12.56 5.93
N LYS A 149 12.20 -12.56 5.18
CA LYS A 149 13.35 -11.65 5.41
C LYS A 149 12.95 -10.17 5.21
N SER A 150 11.93 -9.91 4.41
CA SER A 150 11.40 -8.55 4.14
C SER A 150 10.15 -8.21 4.97
N GLY A 151 9.90 -8.91 6.07
CA GLY A 151 8.72 -8.75 6.91
C GLY A 151 7.59 -9.70 6.57
N TRP A 152 6.41 -9.45 7.14
CA TRP A 152 5.21 -10.23 6.88
C TRP A 152 4.74 -10.08 5.44
N LYS A 153 4.30 -11.18 4.84
CA LYS A 153 3.80 -11.24 3.47
C LYS A 153 2.64 -12.21 3.36
N PHE A 154 1.69 -11.91 2.47
CA PHE A 154 0.74 -12.90 1.97
C PHE A 154 1.50 -13.91 1.09
N THR A 155 1.34 -15.20 1.33
CA THR A 155 2.13 -16.24 0.68
C THR A 155 1.30 -17.34 0.03
N GLY A 156 0.05 -17.49 0.44
CA GLY A 156 -0.78 -18.58 -0.07
C GLY A 156 -2.27 -18.44 0.22
N LEU A 157 -3.02 -19.17 -0.55
CA LEU A 157 -4.46 -19.40 -0.41
C LEU A 157 -4.70 -20.90 -0.50
N ASP A 158 -5.51 -21.44 0.39
CA ASP A 158 -5.76 -22.86 0.52
C ASP A 158 -7.23 -23.11 0.87
N ASN A 159 -7.76 -24.24 0.45
CA ASN A 159 -9.06 -24.77 0.90
C ASN A 159 -8.79 -25.99 1.78
N VAL A 160 -9.11 -25.88 3.08
CA VAL A 160 -8.77 -26.93 4.05
C VAL A 160 -9.66 -28.16 3.95
N ASN A 161 -10.68 -28.13 3.09
CA ASN A 161 -11.61 -29.25 2.83
C ASN A 161 -11.21 -30.06 1.56
N GLU A 162 -10.13 -29.67 0.86
CA GLU A 162 -9.63 -30.34 -0.35
C GLU A 162 -8.28 -31.05 -0.19
#